data_2f6991f59b7f0948075b056341f2d02e
#
_entry.id   2f6991f59b7f0948075b056341f2d02e
#
_cell.length_a   1.000
_cell.length_b   1.000
_cell.length_c   1.000
_cell.angle_alpha   90.00
_cell.angle_beta   90.00
_cell.angle_gamma   90.00
#
_symmetry.space_group_name_H-M   'P 1'
#
loop_
_entity.id
_entity.type
_entity.pdbx_description
1 polymer ?
#
loop_
_entity_poly.entity_id
_entity_poly.type
_entity_poly.pdbx_seq_one_letter_code
_entity_poly.pdbx_strand_id
1 'polypeptide(L)'
;MRKMGYESTLYKLLKYDCNIPTVMDVTLHESSGSRKYVVIRMRKTNPAQPWQALQAAVALDPSHGKILVTVDEDIDPEDADSVNWAISFRMQPHRDVKITTHKFAGLDPSAAPPGSSVTEARFPSPSGCSAIMIDATRKWPYPPVALPAKKYMEAAKQKWEKLGLPPLQPKMPWYGYSLGYWGEEDEENAELAVRGEYDKVAERLQKKAVKL
;
A
#
# COMPACT_ATOMS: atom_id res chain seq x y z
N MET A 1 23.49 5.38 0.30
CA MET A 1 24.04 4.04 0.48
C MET A 1 23.31 3.17 1.52
N ARG A 2 22.98 3.63 2.74
CA ARG A 2 22.29 2.79 3.74
C ARG A 2 20.91 2.32 3.29
N LYS A 3 20.07 3.18 2.69
CA LYS A 3 18.72 2.84 2.20
C LYS A 3 18.78 1.61 1.31
N MET A 4 19.56 1.65 0.23
CA MET A 4 19.68 0.55 -0.74
C MET A 4 20.15 -0.77 -0.10
N GLY A 5 21.09 -0.71 0.85
CA GLY A 5 21.57 -1.91 1.54
C GLY A 5 20.51 -2.58 2.39
N TYR A 6 19.71 -1.79 3.14
CA TYR A 6 18.63 -2.34 3.96
C TYR A 6 17.43 -2.81 3.13
N GLU A 7 17.05 -2.09 2.09
CA GLU A 7 15.99 -2.51 1.15
C GLU A 7 16.32 -3.85 0.51
N SER A 8 17.54 -3.99 0.00
CA SER A 8 18.02 -5.25 -0.58
C SER A 8 18.07 -6.39 0.43
N THR A 9 18.49 -6.12 1.66
CA THR A 9 18.52 -7.11 2.74
C THR A 9 17.13 -7.57 3.13
N LEU A 10 16.19 -6.64 3.31
CA LEU A 10 14.79 -6.95 3.60
C LEU A 10 14.14 -7.70 2.45
N TYR A 11 14.37 -7.25 1.22
CA TYR A 11 13.83 -7.94 0.04
C TYR A 11 14.33 -9.39 -0.05
N LYS A 12 15.64 -9.60 0.14
CA LYS A 12 16.23 -10.95 0.16
C LYS A 12 15.62 -11.81 1.27
N LEU A 13 15.56 -11.28 2.50
CA LEU A 13 14.95 -11.97 3.63
C LEU A 13 13.52 -12.41 3.32
N LEU A 14 12.68 -11.47 2.90
CA LEU A 14 11.26 -11.75 2.70
C LEU A 14 11.03 -12.72 1.55
N LYS A 15 11.63 -12.44 0.41
CA LYS A 15 11.36 -13.19 -0.82
C LYS A 15 12.00 -14.58 -0.83
N TYR A 16 13.25 -14.68 -0.38
CA TYR A 16 14.03 -15.91 -0.51
C TYR A 16 14.16 -16.66 0.82
N ASP A 17 14.59 -16.00 1.88
CA ASP A 17 14.89 -16.69 3.14
C ASP A 17 13.58 -17.08 3.88
N CYS A 18 12.53 -16.24 3.83
CA CYS A 18 11.20 -16.53 4.39
C CYS A 18 10.25 -17.18 3.37
N ASN A 19 10.68 -17.40 2.14
CA ASN A 19 9.90 -17.99 1.07
C ASN A 19 8.52 -17.32 0.84
N ILE A 20 8.54 -15.96 0.71
CA ILE A 20 7.37 -15.16 0.35
C ILE A 20 7.58 -14.61 -1.07
N PRO A 21 7.46 -15.44 -2.11
CA PRO A 21 7.83 -15.07 -3.49
C PRO A 21 6.96 -13.95 -4.06
N THR A 22 5.83 -13.68 -3.43
CA THR A 22 4.88 -12.64 -3.82
C THR A 22 5.34 -11.22 -3.47
N VAL A 23 6.41 -11.04 -2.69
CA VAL A 23 7.04 -9.74 -2.45
C VAL A 23 7.67 -9.24 -3.75
N MET A 24 7.27 -8.04 -4.16
CA MET A 24 7.73 -7.39 -5.38
C MET A 24 8.79 -6.32 -5.09
N ASP A 25 8.61 -5.61 -3.97
CA ASP A 25 9.45 -4.47 -3.63
C ASP A 25 9.44 -4.16 -2.13
N VAL A 26 10.48 -3.53 -1.65
CA VAL A 26 10.59 -3.04 -0.27
C VAL A 26 11.20 -1.64 -0.30
N THR A 27 10.50 -0.68 0.26
CA THR A 27 10.92 0.71 0.32
C THR A 27 11.05 1.20 1.76
N LEU A 28 12.15 1.85 2.06
CA LEU A 28 12.40 2.59 3.29
C LEU A 28 12.20 4.09 3.01
N HIS A 29 11.06 4.63 3.43
CA HIS A 29 10.69 6.01 3.14
C HIS A 29 11.71 7.03 3.67
N GLU A 30 12.11 7.97 2.83
CA GLU A 30 13.09 9.01 3.16
C GLU A 30 12.60 9.96 4.26
N SER A 31 11.29 10.22 4.31
CA SER A 31 10.66 11.02 5.38
C SER A 31 10.93 10.48 6.79
N SER A 32 11.31 9.22 6.90
CA SER A 32 11.65 8.54 8.16
C SER A 32 13.16 8.34 8.37
N GLY A 33 13.99 9.09 7.65
CA GLY A 33 15.45 8.90 7.62
C GLY A 33 15.83 7.53 7.03
N SER A 34 15.02 6.99 6.14
CA SER A 34 15.18 5.68 5.48
C SER A 34 15.38 4.52 6.47
N ARG A 35 14.65 4.54 7.60
CA ARG A 35 14.78 3.51 8.64
C ARG A 35 13.47 3.15 9.34
N LYS A 36 12.62 4.14 9.64
CA LYS A 36 11.48 3.95 10.54
C LYS A 36 10.19 3.60 9.82
N TYR A 37 10.06 3.96 8.55
CA TYR A 37 8.89 3.67 7.74
C TYR A 37 9.26 2.70 6.61
N VAL A 38 8.73 1.50 6.66
CA VAL A 38 8.96 0.40 5.71
C VAL A 38 7.67 0.12 4.98
N VAL A 39 7.71 0.14 3.66
CA VAL A 39 6.58 -0.25 2.80
C VAL A 39 6.98 -1.48 2.01
N ILE A 40 6.14 -2.51 2.04
CA ILE A 40 6.35 -3.79 1.34
C ILE A 40 5.26 -3.92 0.29
N ARG A 41 5.62 -3.85 -0.98
CA ARG A 41 4.71 -4.07 -2.11
C ARG A 41 4.68 -5.55 -2.48
N MET A 42 3.48 -6.09 -2.63
CA MET A 42 3.34 -7.52 -2.92
C MET A 42 2.11 -7.83 -3.78
N ARG A 43 2.18 -8.93 -4.52
CA ARG A 43 1.05 -9.55 -5.21
C ARG A 43 0.60 -10.76 -4.42
N LYS A 44 -0.16 -10.55 -3.34
CA LYS A 44 -0.55 -11.64 -2.47
C LYS A 44 -1.46 -12.64 -3.17
N THR A 45 -1.27 -13.90 -2.84
CA THR A 45 -2.12 -15.03 -3.24
C THR A 45 -2.84 -15.66 -2.05
N ASN A 46 -2.46 -15.28 -0.83
CA ASN A 46 -3.00 -15.81 0.42
C ASN A 46 -3.09 -14.67 1.46
N PRO A 47 -4.19 -14.58 2.24
CA PRO A 47 -4.37 -13.56 3.27
C PRO A 47 -3.30 -13.54 4.39
N ALA A 48 -2.57 -14.64 4.60
CA ALA A 48 -1.53 -14.71 5.61
C ALA A 48 -0.21 -14.02 5.18
N GLN A 49 0.05 -13.93 3.88
CA GLN A 49 1.33 -13.43 3.36
C GLN A 49 1.68 -12.00 3.79
N PRO A 50 0.75 -11.02 3.81
CA PRO A 50 1.04 -9.70 4.35
C PRO A 50 1.57 -9.75 5.78
N TRP A 51 0.94 -10.55 6.64
CA TRP A 51 1.35 -10.71 8.03
C TRP A 51 2.69 -11.43 8.18
N GLN A 52 2.96 -12.44 7.37
CA GLN A 52 4.27 -13.11 7.34
C GLN A 52 5.37 -12.12 6.97
N ALA A 53 5.15 -11.30 5.95
CA ALA A 53 6.11 -10.29 5.52
C ALA A 53 6.35 -9.21 6.60
N LEU A 54 5.28 -8.69 7.21
CA LEU A 54 5.36 -7.69 8.27
C LEU A 54 6.11 -8.21 9.51
N GLN A 55 5.80 -9.43 9.94
CA GLN A 55 6.46 -10.04 11.10
C GLN A 55 7.93 -10.34 10.84
N ALA A 56 8.27 -10.88 9.68
CA ALA A 56 9.66 -11.12 9.31
C ALA A 56 10.45 -9.80 9.19
N ALA A 57 9.87 -8.78 8.60
CA ALA A 57 10.53 -7.47 8.45
C ALA A 57 10.76 -6.80 9.82
N VAL A 58 9.80 -6.86 10.74
CA VAL A 58 9.94 -6.26 12.07
C VAL A 58 10.96 -7.00 12.95
N ALA A 59 11.16 -8.29 12.69
CA ALA A 59 12.08 -9.13 13.46
C ALA A 59 13.55 -9.04 13.00
N LEU A 60 13.80 -8.66 11.73
CA LEU A 60 15.15 -8.65 11.16
C LEU A 60 16.10 -7.73 11.92
N ASP A 61 15.67 -6.52 12.17
CA ASP A 61 16.47 -5.53 12.90
C ASP A 61 15.58 -4.76 13.90
N PRO A 62 15.83 -4.90 15.19
CA PRO A 62 15.02 -4.21 16.20
C PRO A 62 15.01 -2.69 16.08
N SER A 63 16.02 -2.07 15.44
CA SER A 63 16.12 -0.62 15.27
C SER A 63 15.43 -0.08 14.01
N HIS A 64 15.06 -0.95 13.08
CA HIS A 64 14.36 -0.60 11.84
C HIS A 64 12.86 -0.88 11.93
N GLY A 65 12.08 -0.17 11.13
CA GLY A 65 10.66 -0.39 11.05
C GLY A 65 9.90 -0.05 12.34
N LYS A 66 9.53 1.21 12.49
CA LYS A 66 8.56 1.66 13.50
C LYS A 66 7.14 1.62 12.94
N ILE A 67 7.02 1.92 11.65
CA ILE A 67 5.80 1.81 10.87
C ILE A 67 6.11 0.85 9.72
N LEU A 68 5.39 -0.25 9.62
CA LEU A 68 5.51 -1.23 8.54
C LEU A 68 4.16 -1.39 7.87
N VAL A 69 4.14 -1.27 6.56
CA VAL A 69 2.91 -1.35 5.77
C VAL A 69 3.08 -2.32 4.62
N THR A 70 2.14 -3.23 4.42
CA THR A 70 2.03 -4.00 3.18
C THR A 70 0.99 -3.37 2.27
N VAL A 71 1.29 -3.29 0.98
CA VAL A 71 0.42 -2.75 -0.07
C VAL A 71 0.36 -3.70 -1.27
N ASP A 72 -0.70 -3.59 -2.06
CA ASP A 72 -0.84 -4.36 -3.30
C ASP A 72 0.09 -3.82 -4.41
N GLU A 73 0.17 -4.58 -5.51
CA GLU A 73 1.02 -4.27 -6.67
C GLU A 73 0.70 -2.96 -7.38
N ASP A 74 -0.52 -2.45 -7.26
CA ASP A 74 -0.98 -1.21 -7.88
C ASP A 74 -0.63 0.06 -7.09
N ILE A 75 0.01 -0.07 -5.93
CA ILE A 75 0.47 1.05 -5.11
C ILE A 75 1.97 1.27 -5.30
N ASP A 76 2.34 2.51 -5.60
CA ASP A 76 3.74 2.90 -5.61
C ASP A 76 4.27 3.03 -4.16
N PRO A 77 5.20 2.17 -3.73
CA PRO A 77 5.69 2.20 -2.35
C PRO A 77 6.59 3.40 -2.05
N GLU A 78 7.05 4.12 -3.05
CA GLU A 78 7.86 5.34 -2.88
C GLU A 78 6.99 6.61 -2.80
N ASP A 79 5.76 6.55 -3.29
CA ASP A 79 4.83 7.68 -3.23
C ASP A 79 4.00 7.64 -1.95
N ALA A 80 4.31 8.57 -1.04
CA ALA A 80 3.63 8.69 0.25
C ALA A 80 2.11 8.88 0.12
N ASP A 81 1.65 9.60 -0.90
CA ASP A 81 0.22 9.83 -1.12
C ASP A 81 -0.48 8.53 -1.52
N SER A 82 0.13 7.72 -2.39
CA SER A 82 -0.38 6.40 -2.77
C SER A 82 -0.47 5.44 -1.58
N VAL A 83 0.56 5.42 -0.75
CA VAL A 83 0.58 4.57 0.46
C VAL A 83 -0.46 5.03 1.47
N ASN A 84 -0.58 6.33 1.72
CA ASN A 84 -1.59 6.90 2.62
C ASN A 84 -3.01 6.63 2.11
N TRP A 85 -3.22 6.69 0.79
CA TRP A 85 -4.49 6.32 0.18
C TRP A 85 -4.81 4.85 0.44
N ALA A 86 -3.85 3.93 0.24
CA ALA A 86 -4.05 2.51 0.52
C ALA A 86 -4.39 2.26 2.00
N ILE A 87 -3.70 2.91 2.92
CA ILE A 87 -4.01 2.84 4.36
C ILE A 87 -5.44 3.32 4.63
N SER A 88 -5.86 4.41 4.00
CA SER A 88 -7.18 5.01 4.25
C SER A 88 -8.34 4.18 3.71
N PHE A 89 -8.16 3.50 2.56
CA PHE A 89 -9.26 2.85 1.85
C PHE A 89 -9.21 1.31 1.85
N ARG A 90 -8.09 0.70 2.23
CA ARG A 90 -7.92 -0.76 2.20
C ARG A 90 -7.71 -1.39 3.59
N MET A 91 -7.57 -0.59 4.63
CA MET A 91 -7.30 -1.03 5.99
C MET A 91 -8.47 -0.71 6.93
N GLN A 92 -8.73 -1.62 7.87
CA GLN A 92 -9.61 -1.41 9.01
C GLN A 92 -8.80 -1.59 10.31
N PRO A 93 -8.67 -0.57 11.16
CA PRO A 93 -7.75 -0.58 12.31
C PRO A 93 -7.92 -1.77 13.24
N HIS A 94 -9.16 -2.17 13.53
CA HIS A 94 -9.45 -3.29 14.45
C HIS A 94 -8.99 -4.65 13.94
N ARG A 95 -8.83 -4.81 12.63
CA ARG A 95 -8.51 -6.08 11.97
C ARG A 95 -7.10 -6.08 11.37
N ASP A 96 -6.73 -4.96 10.75
CA ASP A 96 -5.58 -4.88 9.85
C ASP A 96 -4.38 -4.16 10.47
N VAL A 97 -4.41 -3.94 11.80
CA VAL A 97 -3.31 -3.32 12.55
C VAL A 97 -2.88 -4.22 13.70
N LYS A 98 -1.57 -4.38 13.85
CA LYS A 98 -0.97 -5.01 15.03
C LYS A 98 0.18 -4.16 15.55
N ILE A 99 0.34 -4.15 16.86
CA ILE A 99 1.45 -3.47 17.52
C ILE A 99 2.36 -4.54 18.13
N THR A 100 3.65 -4.42 17.90
CA THR A 100 4.67 -5.21 18.60
C THR A 100 5.50 -4.31 19.51
N THR A 101 5.82 -4.80 20.66
CA THR A 101 6.62 -4.10 21.69
C THR A 101 8.03 -4.69 21.76
N HIS A 102 8.85 -4.21 22.67
CA HIS A 102 10.23 -4.68 22.91
C HIS A 102 11.18 -4.42 21.72
N LYS A 103 10.94 -3.34 20.96
CA LYS A 103 11.84 -2.88 19.91
C LYS A 103 12.98 -2.06 20.52
N PHE A 104 14.14 -2.08 19.86
CA PHE A 104 15.25 -1.21 20.20
C PHE A 104 14.99 0.22 19.71
N ALA A 105 15.12 1.20 20.60
CA ALA A 105 14.82 2.59 20.25
C ALA A 105 15.72 3.15 19.13
N GLY A 106 16.99 2.79 19.15
CA GLY A 106 17.98 3.37 18.23
C GLY A 106 18.00 4.91 18.36
N LEU A 107 17.90 5.59 17.21
CA LEU A 107 17.81 7.06 17.13
C LEU A 107 16.34 7.52 17.08
N ASP A 108 15.51 7.06 18.00
CA ASP A 108 14.11 7.43 18.11
C ASP A 108 13.85 8.26 19.37
N PRO A 109 13.74 9.59 19.24
CA PRO A 109 13.58 10.46 20.41
C PRO A 109 12.24 10.28 21.12
N SER A 110 11.26 9.64 20.48
CA SER A 110 9.95 9.38 21.10
C SER A 110 9.92 8.11 21.95
N ALA A 111 10.99 7.33 21.94
CA ALA A 111 11.03 6.04 22.64
C ALA A 111 11.23 6.21 24.15
N ALA A 112 11.95 7.24 24.58
CA ALA A 112 12.20 7.53 25.98
C ALA A 112 12.62 8.99 26.18
N PRO A 113 12.35 9.59 27.36
CA PRO A 113 12.82 10.92 27.69
C PRO A 113 14.36 10.94 27.80
N PRO A 114 14.99 12.13 27.68
CA PRO A 114 16.41 12.28 27.83
C PRO A 114 16.90 11.76 29.21
N GLY A 115 17.99 11.02 29.20
CA GLY A 115 18.56 10.44 30.43
C GLY A 115 18.00 9.07 30.83
N SER A 116 17.00 8.55 30.12
CA SER A 116 16.49 7.19 30.35
C SER A 116 17.53 6.11 30.01
N SER A 117 17.51 5.00 30.75
CA SER A 117 18.39 3.89 30.49
C SER A 117 17.99 3.20 29.18
N VAL A 118 18.98 2.59 28.49
CA VAL A 118 18.71 1.78 27.28
C VAL A 118 17.75 0.62 27.57
N THR A 119 17.73 0.14 28.80
CA THR A 119 16.83 -0.94 29.23
C THR A 119 15.38 -0.46 29.27
N GLU A 120 15.11 0.70 29.87
CA GLU A 120 13.76 1.28 29.93
C GLU A 120 13.19 1.55 28.53
N ALA A 121 14.03 1.96 27.59
CA ALA A 121 13.62 2.19 26.21
C ALA A 121 13.23 0.90 25.42
N ARG A 122 13.44 -0.27 26.01
CA ARG A 122 13.12 -1.57 25.37
C ARG A 122 11.82 -2.21 25.87
N PHE A 123 11.28 -1.77 26.99
CA PHE A 123 10.12 -2.39 27.59
C PHE A 123 8.80 -1.68 27.22
N PRO A 124 7.66 -2.41 27.25
CA PRO A 124 6.35 -1.79 27.10
C PRO A 124 6.02 -0.97 28.35
N SER A 125 6.48 0.24 28.34
CA SER A 125 6.29 1.25 29.37
C SER A 125 6.10 2.59 28.69
N PRO A 126 5.75 3.68 29.39
CA PRO A 126 5.80 5.02 28.82
C PRO A 126 7.15 5.37 28.16
N SER A 127 8.23 4.71 28.62
CA SER A 127 9.59 4.79 28.07
C SER A 127 9.91 3.53 27.26
N GLY A 128 9.12 3.18 26.27
CA GLY A 128 9.35 1.98 25.49
C GLY A 128 9.32 2.23 23.98
N CYS A 129 9.91 1.33 23.20
CA CYS A 129 9.85 1.35 21.75
C CYS A 129 8.99 0.21 21.23
N SER A 130 8.13 0.53 20.29
CA SER A 130 7.23 -0.40 19.63
C SER A 130 7.23 -0.18 18.12
N ALA A 131 6.57 -1.08 17.39
CA ALA A 131 6.29 -0.91 15.97
C ALA A 131 4.83 -1.21 15.69
N ILE A 132 4.27 -0.48 14.73
CA ILE A 132 2.96 -0.74 14.16
C ILE A 132 3.12 -1.47 12.82
N MET A 133 2.36 -2.55 12.65
CA MET A 133 2.26 -3.33 11.43
C MET A 133 0.87 -3.14 10.84
N ILE A 134 0.79 -2.76 9.57
CA ILE A 134 -0.45 -2.41 8.89
C ILE A 134 -0.57 -3.25 7.61
N ASP A 135 -1.64 -4.03 7.51
CA ASP A 135 -2.01 -4.67 6.25
C ASP A 135 -2.97 -3.76 5.46
N ALA A 136 -2.43 -2.97 4.54
CA ALA A 136 -3.16 -2.11 3.63
C ALA A 136 -3.36 -2.75 2.24
N THR A 137 -3.40 -4.08 2.17
CA THR A 137 -3.78 -4.81 0.94
C THR A 137 -5.28 -4.99 0.86
N ARG A 138 -5.84 -5.15 -0.35
CA ARG A 138 -7.27 -5.46 -0.56
C ARG A 138 -7.63 -6.81 0.07
N LYS A 139 -8.74 -6.88 0.77
CA LYS A 139 -9.21 -8.11 1.45
C LYS A 139 -10.12 -8.96 0.55
N TRP A 140 -10.76 -8.32 -0.40
CA TRP A 140 -11.65 -8.89 -1.41
C TRP A 140 -11.59 -8.02 -2.66
N PRO A 141 -12.15 -8.45 -3.81
CA PRO A 141 -12.29 -7.59 -4.97
C PRO A 141 -13.12 -6.35 -4.62
N TYR A 142 -12.57 -5.17 -4.91
CA TYR A 142 -13.31 -3.92 -4.74
C TYR A 142 -14.12 -3.63 -6.00
N PRO A 143 -15.22 -2.91 -5.89
CA PRO A 143 -15.92 -2.43 -7.06
C PRO A 143 -15.00 -1.54 -7.90
N PRO A 144 -15.19 -1.48 -9.22
CA PRO A 144 -14.40 -0.61 -10.07
C PRO A 144 -14.56 0.85 -9.63
N VAL A 145 -13.49 1.63 -9.83
CA VAL A 145 -13.53 3.05 -9.52
C VAL A 145 -14.42 3.76 -10.53
N ALA A 146 -15.26 4.67 -10.06
CA ALA A 146 -16.07 5.51 -10.94
C ALA A 146 -15.18 6.48 -11.72
N LEU A 147 -14.96 6.17 -12.98
CA LEU A 147 -14.11 6.94 -13.90
C LEU A 147 -14.91 7.34 -15.14
N PRO A 148 -14.61 8.48 -15.76
CA PRO A 148 -15.05 8.75 -17.13
C PRO A 148 -14.48 7.69 -18.09
N ALA A 149 -15.20 7.37 -19.16
CA ALA A 149 -14.67 6.48 -20.17
C ALA A 149 -13.34 7.01 -20.74
N LYS A 150 -12.40 6.11 -21.01
CA LYS A 150 -11.01 6.41 -21.41
C LYS A 150 -10.91 7.46 -22.51
N LYS A 151 -11.77 7.38 -23.54
CA LYS A 151 -11.82 8.35 -24.63
C LYS A 151 -12.02 9.82 -24.17
N TYR A 152 -12.81 10.03 -23.13
CA TYR A 152 -13.05 11.37 -22.58
C TYR A 152 -11.84 11.86 -21.76
N MET A 153 -11.18 10.94 -21.04
CA MET A 153 -9.99 11.27 -20.28
C MET A 153 -8.81 11.61 -21.21
N GLU A 154 -8.64 10.85 -22.29
CA GLU A 154 -7.64 11.13 -23.33
C GLU A 154 -7.91 12.47 -24.02
N ALA A 155 -9.17 12.74 -24.35
CA ALA A 155 -9.56 14.03 -24.93
C ALA A 155 -9.30 15.20 -23.96
N ALA A 156 -9.58 15.02 -22.66
CA ALA A 156 -9.30 16.01 -21.65
C ALA A 156 -7.78 16.27 -21.51
N LYS A 157 -6.97 15.19 -21.50
CA LYS A 157 -5.50 15.29 -21.49
C LYS A 157 -4.98 16.09 -22.70
N GLN A 158 -5.43 15.75 -23.90
CA GLN A 158 -5.04 16.49 -25.12
C GLN A 158 -5.43 17.98 -25.04
N LYS A 159 -6.62 18.27 -24.50
CA LYS A 159 -7.07 19.66 -24.31
C LYS A 159 -6.21 20.39 -23.28
N TRP A 160 -5.84 19.74 -22.19
CA TRP A 160 -4.95 20.27 -21.18
C TRP A 160 -3.59 20.66 -21.77
N GLU A 161 -2.99 19.77 -22.57
CA GLU A 161 -1.70 20.01 -23.23
C GLU A 161 -1.78 21.15 -24.23
N LYS A 162 -2.87 21.24 -25.03
CA LYS A 162 -3.09 22.34 -25.97
C LYS A 162 -3.24 23.71 -25.32
N LEU A 163 -3.72 23.75 -24.08
CA LEU A 163 -3.86 25.00 -23.32
C LEU A 163 -2.54 25.48 -22.71
N GLY A 164 -1.44 24.74 -22.87
CA GLY A 164 -0.13 25.09 -22.32
C GLY A 164 -0.09 25.04 -20.80
N LEU A 165 -0.98 24.27 -20.17
CA LEU A 165 -1.00 24.07 -18.73
C LEU A 165 0.19 23.18 -18.28
N PRO A 166 0.58 23.21 -16.99
CA PRO A 166 1.68 22.39 -16.51
C PRO A 166 1.52 20.92 -16.90
N PRO A 167 2.60 20.18 -17.21
CA PRO A 167 2.53 18.78 -17.58
C PRO A 167 1.76 17.94 -16.53
N LEU A 168 0.84 17.12 -16.98
CA LEU A 168 0.17 16.16 -16.11
C LEU A 168 1.19 15.10 -15.67
N GLN A 169 1.31 14.91 -14.36
CA GLN A 169 2.14 13.88 -13.74
C GLN A 169 1.25 12.96 -12.89
N PRO A 170 0.44 12.10 -13.54
CA PRO A 170 -0.46 11.22 -12.82
C PRO A 170 0.35 10.20 -12.02
N LYS A 171 0.02 10.05 -10.73
CA LYS A 171 0.65 9.11 -9.81
C LYS A 171 -0.29 7.94 -9.49
N MET A 172 0.28 6.82 -9.07
CA MET A 172 -0.50 5.73 -8.49
C MET A 172 -1.17 6.18 -7.18
N PRO A 173 -2.39 5.75 -6.87
CA PRO A 173 -3.27 4.93 -7.71
C PRO A 173 -3.95 5.71 -8.85
N TRP A 174 -3.91 7.03 -8.84
CA TRP A 174 -4.58 7.93 -9.80
C TRP A 174 -4.11 7.71 -11.23
N TYR A 175 -2.85 7.34 -11.38
CA TYR A 175 -2.28 6.98 -12.67
C TYR A 175 -3.04 5.81 -13.32
N GLY A 176 -3.33 4.76 -12.57
CA GLY A 176 -4.15 3.65 -13.04
C GLY A 176 -5.56 4.09 -13.42
N TYR A 177 -6.14 5.02 -12.66
CA TYR A 177 -7.46 5.56 -12.93
C TYR A 177 -7.50 6.46 -14.16
N SER A 178 -6.49 7.31 -14.32
CA SER A 178 -6.48 8.30 -15.40
C SER A 178 -6.44 7.69 -16.79
N LEU A 179 -6.10 6.42 -16.93
CA LEU A 179 -5.97 5.73 -18.22
C LEU A 179 -6.78 4.43 -18.32
N GLY A 180 -7.74 4.23 -17.41
CA GLY A 180 -8.64 3.10 -17.45
C GLY A 180 -8.04 1.82 -16.89
N TYR A 181 -8.01 1.76 -15.59
CA TYR A 181 -7.80 0.51 -14.87
C TYR A 181 -9.09 -0.32 -14.83
N TRP A 182 -9.88 -0.22 -15.88
CA TRP A 182 -11.06 -1.04 -16.06
C TRP A 182 -10.69 -2.34 -16.74
N GLY A 183 -11.27 -3.43 -16.29
CA GLY A 183 -11.28 -4.67 -17.05
C GLY A 183 -12.19 -4.54 -18.27
N GLU A 184 -12.08 -5.47 -19.20
CA GLU A 184 -12.94 -5.52 -20.41
C GLU A 184 -14.42 -5.43 -20.06
N GLU A 185 -14.85 -6.10 -19.00
CA GLU A 185 -16.23 -6.09 -18.54
C GLU A 185 -16.69 -4.70 -18.05
N ASP A 186 -15.80 -3.96 -17.39
CA ASP A 186 -16.10 -2.61 -16.91
C ASP A 186 -16.22 -1.64 -18.09
N GLU A 187 -15.38 -1.79 -19.12
CA GLU A 187 -15.47 -1.03 -20.37
C GLU A 187 -16.77 -1.32 -21.11
N GLU A 188 -17.18 -2.59 -21.23
CA GLU A 188 -18.45 -2.98 -21.83
C GLU A 188 -19.65 -2.40 -21.07
N ASN A 189 -19.63 -2.45 -19.73
CA ASN A 189 -20.68 -1.86 -18.91
C ASN A 189 -20.76 -0.35 -19.09
N ALA A 190 -19.61 0.32 -19.18
CA ALA A 190 -19.56 1.76 -19.46
C ALA A 190 -20.14 2.10 -20.84
N GLU A 191 -19.86 1.30 -21.85
CA GLU A 191 -20.43 1.49 -23.18
C GLU A 191 -21.96 1.28 -23.22
N LEU A 192 -22.45 0.26 -22.50
CA LEU A 192 -23.89 0.06 -22.34
C LEU A 192 -24.55 1.27 -21.65
N ALA A 193 -23.93 1.78 -20.62
CA ALA A 193 -24.41 2.97 -19.91
C ALA A 193 -24.43 4.22 -20.81
N VAL A 194 -23.41 4.43 -21.65
CA VAL A 194 -23.36 5.54 -22.63
C VAL A 194 -24.51 5.43 -23.66
N ARG A 195 -24.93 4.21 -24.00
CA ARG A 195 -26.06 3.95 -24.91
C ARG A 195 -27.42 4.01 -24.20
N GLY A 196 -27.44 4.20 -22.87
CA GLY A 196 -28.67 4.20 -22.08
C GLY A 196 -29.25 2.80 -21.80
N GLU A 197 -28.49 1.74 -22.06
CA GLU A 197 -28.89 0.34 -21.88
C GLU A 197 -28.60 -0.15 -20.44
N TYR A 198 -29.07 0.59 -19.43
CA TYR A 198 -28.81 0.32 -18.01
C TYR A 198 -29.42 -0.98 -17.51
N ASP A 199 -30.54 -1.41 -18.11
CA ASP A 199 -31.20 -2.69 -17.86
C ASP A 199 -30.26 -3.87 -18.07
N LYS A 200 -29.49 -3.87 -19.16
CA LYS A 200 -28.51 -4.92 -19.47
C LYS A 200 -27.38 -4.99 -18.43
N VAL A 201 -26.92 -3.84 -17.92
CA VAL A 201 -25.94 -3.79 -16.84
C VAL A 201 -26.52 -4.37 -15.54
N ALA A 202 -27.77 -4.01 -15.21
CA ALA A 202 -28.45 -4.52 -14.03
C ALA A 202 -28.64 -6.05 -14.09
N GLU A 203 -29.06 -6.59 -15.24
CA GLU A 203 -29.19 -8.04 -15.44
C GLU A 203 -27.86 -8.80 -15.26
N ARG A 204 -26.76 -8.26 -15.76
CA ARG A 204 -25.42 -8.84 -15.58
C ARG A 204 -25.03 -8.89 -14.09
N LEU A 205 -25.23 -7.81 -13.36
CA LEU A 205 -24.95 -7.73 -11.93
C LEU A 205 -25.83 -8.69 -11.13
N GLN A 206 -27.10 -8.80 -11.46
CA GLN A 206 -28.01 -9.74 -10.82
C GLN A 206 -27.57 -11.20 -11.01
N LYS A 207 -27.16 -11.58 -12.23
CA LYS A 207 -26.65 -12.93 -12.52
C LYS A 207 -25.38 -13.27 -11.74
N LYS A 208 -24.56 -12.27 -11.41
CA LYS A 208 -23.36 -12.44 -10.58
C LYS A 208 -23.72 -12.60 -9.10
N ALA A 209 -24.64 -11.81 -8.59
CA ALA A 209 -25.05 -11.85 -7.18
C ALA A 209 -25.69 -13.21 -6.80
N VAL A 210 -26.32 -13.90 -7.72
CA VAL A 210 -26.94 -15.23 -7.50
C VAL A 210 -25.88 -16.36 -7.40
N LYS A 211 -24.63 -16.11 -7.77
CA LYS A 211 -23.54 -17.11 -7.73
C LYS A 211 -22.63 -17.00 -6.50
N LEU A 212 -22.92 -16.09 -5.58
CA LEU A 212 -22.22 -15.92 -4.29
C LEU A 212 -23.05 -16.58 -3.18
#